data_3cecfdd9031ba0eb408f16c92c667c9f
#
_entry.id   3cecfdd9031ba0eb408f16c92c667c9f
#
_cell.length_a   1.000
_cell.length_b   1.000
_cell.length_c   1.000
_cell.angle_alpha   90.00
_cell.angle_beta   90.00
_cell.angle_gamma   90.00
#
_symmetry.space_group_name_H-M   'P 1'
#
loop_
_entity.id
_entity.type
_entity.pdbx_description
1 polymer ?
#
loop_
_entity_poly.entity_id
_entity_poly.type
_entity_poly.pdbx_seq_one_letter_code
_entity_poly.pdbx_strand_id
1 'polypeptide(L)'
;MFESFQLNNSQTQKYADNFDITLPGRNISHGTLHPTTLIIREICDAFRSMGFQIHEGNEIETEKYNFDLLNIPDDHPARDQWDTIWLNLTNNENNYLLRTHTSPMQARIMEKNNPPIRVVVPGKCYRYEATDATHEWEFHQIEGLAIDKNISFSELKGTLYQMARKIFGSDQQVRFRCDFFPFVEPGVDMSILWEGRWIEILGAGMVHPKAVSYTHLRAHETRHD
;
A
#
# COMPACT_ATOMS: atom_id res chain seq x y z
N MET A 1 38.22 -27.69 -15.67
CA MET A 1 38.58 -28.14 -17.03
C MET A 1 37.55 -27.52 -17.95
N PHE A 2 37.84 -26.32 -18.48
CA PHE A 2 36.97 -25.63 -19.44
C PHE A 2 37.46 -25.96 -20.84
N GLU A 3 36.72 -26.79 -21.56
CA GLU A 3 36.97 -26.99 -22.99
C GLU A 3 36.48 -25.74 -23.76
N SER A 4 37.44 -25.07 -24.38
CA SER A 4 37.19 -23.97 -25.31
C SER A 4 36.60 -24.53 -26.59
N PHE A 5 35.34 -24.28 -26.86
CA PHE A 5 34.73 -24.51 -28.19
C PHE A 5 35.35 -23.53 -29.19
N GLN A 6 36.31 -23.98 -29.97
CA GLN A 6 36.74 -23.27 -31.13
C GLN A 6 35.78 -23.59 -32.29
N LEU A 7 34.89 -22.69 -32.59
CA LEU A 7 34.06 -22.73 -33.84
C LEU A 7 35.01 -22.56 -35.04
N ASN A 8 34.99 -23.53 -35.92
CA ASN A 8 35.77 -23.48 -37.20
C ASN A 8 35.35 -22.23 -37.99
N ASN A 9 36.30 -21.39 -38.35
CA ASN A 9 36.10 -20.15 -39.11
C ASN A 9 35.32 -20.33 -40.44
N SER A 10 35.30 -21.52 -41.05
CA SER A 10 34.57 -21.82 -42.26
C SER A 10 33.05 -21.98 -42.05
N GLN A 11 32.57 -22.27 -40.83
CA GLN A 11 31.16 -22.31 -40.52
C GLN A 11 30.60 -20.94 -40.15
N THR A 12 31.38 -20.09 -39.50
CA THR A 12 30.97 -18.71 -39.19
C THR A 12 30.80 -17.87 -40.45
N GLN A 13 31.60 -18.06 -41.43
CA GLN A 13 31.50 -17.33 -42.72
C GLN A 13 30.26 -17.71 -43.52
N LYS A 14 29.84 -18.99 -43.53
CA LYS A 14 28.62 -19.46 -44.20
C LYS A 14 27.33 -18.91 -43.58
N TYR A 15 27.32 -18.54 -42.28
CA TYR A 15 26.17 -17.93 -41.65
C TYR A 15 26.14 -16.41 -41.78
N ALA A 16 27.29 -15.77 -41.99
CA ALA A 16 27.39 -14.33 -42.21
C ALA A 16 26.87 -13.93 -43.62
N ASP A 17 27.10 -14.78 -44.61
CA ASP A 17 26.72 -14.46 -46.01
C ASP A 17 25.22 -14.54 -46.30
N ASN A 18 24.40 -15.11 -45.38
CA ASN A 18 22.96 -15.23 -45.54
C ASN A 18 22.13 -14.39 -44.56
N PHE A 19 22.78 -13.52 -43.75
CA PHE A 19 22.06 -12.67 -42.84
C PHE A 19 21.78 -11.31 -43.46
N ASP A 20 20.53 -11.15 -43.94
CA ASP A 20 20.09 -9.87 -44.48
C ASP A 20 19.74 -8.91 -43.32
N ILE A 21 20.64 -7.97 -43.05
CA ILE A 21 20.49 -6.95 -41.99
C ILE A 21 19.40 -5.91 -42.30
N THR A 22 18.85 -5.90 -43.52
CA THR A 22 17.76 -4.98 -43.89
C THR A 22 16.39 -5.56 -43.58
N LEU A 23 16.31 -6.86 -43.24
CA LEU A 23 15.07 -7.45 -42.78
C LEU A 23 14.65 -6.89 -41.42
N PRO A 24 13.37 -6.49 -41.29
CA PRO A 24 12.88 -6.06 -40.00
C PRO A 24 13.02 -7.20 -38.99
N GLY A 25 13.48 -6.89 -37.79
CA GLY A 25 13.56 -7.84 -36.67
C GLY A 25 12.18 -8.44 -36.38
N ARG A 26 12.17 -9.60 -35.73
CA ARG A 26 10.91 -10.19 -35.23
C ARG A 26 10.24 -9.22 -34.28
N ASN A 27 8.97 -8.91 -34.54
CA ASN A 27 8.17 -8.15 -33.57
C ASN A 27 8.03 -8.96 -32.30
N ILE A 28 8.63 -8.47 -31.25
CA ILE A 28 8.44 -9.02 -29.91
C ILE A 28 7.13 -8.41 -29.38
N SER A 29 6.10 -9.23 -29.18
CA SER A 29 4.90 -8.78 -28.48
C SER A 29 5.26 -8.52 -27.04
N HIS A 30 5.24 -7.25 -26.62
CA HIS A 30 5.37 -6.90 -25.22
C HIS A 30 4.09 -7.28 -24.48
N GLY A 31 4.24 -8.00 -23.35
CA GLY A 31 3.12 -8.24 -22.44
C GLY A 31 2.61 -6.91 -21.85
N THR A 32 1.35 -6.90 -21.42
CA THR A 32 0.75 -5.78 -20.72
C THR A 32 0.71 -6.07 -19.21
N LEU A 33 0.84 -5.02 -18.41
CA LEU A 33 0.69 -5.14 -16.96
C LEU A 33 -0.80 -5.30 -16.60
N HIS A 34 -1.05 -6.02 -15.51
CA HIS A 34 -2.40 -6.15 -14.97
C HIS A 34 -2.94 -4.76 -14.55
N PRO A 35 -4.24 -4.45 -14.78
CA PRO A 35 -4.83 -3.15 -14.43
C PRO A 35 -4.56 -2.72 -12.98
N THR A 36 -4.70 -3.63 -12.02
CA THR A 36 -4.39 -3.35 -10.60
C THR A 36 -2.94 -2.85 -10.43
N THR A 37 -1.97 -3.48 -11.11
CA THR A 37 -0.57 -3.05 -11.06
C THR A 37 -0.37 -1.65 -11.63
N LEU A 38 -1.08 -1.31 -12.69
CA LEU A 38 -1.03 0.02 -13.29
C LEU A 38 -1.57 1.07 -12.32
N ILE A 39 -2.73 0.83 -11.72
CA ILE A 39 -3.34 1.75 -10.74
C ILE A 39 -2.47 1.91 -9.49
N ILE A 40 -1.91 0.82 -8.95
CA ILE A 40 -0.98 0.91 -7.81
C ILE A 40 0.21 1.80 -8.16
N ARG A 41 0.80 1.65 -9.35
CA ARG A 41 1.93 2.49 -9.79
C ARG A 41 1.52 3.95 -9.92
N GLU A 42 0.38 4.22 -10.52
CA GLU A 42 -0.14 5.58 -10.71
C GLU A 42 -0.37 6.28 -9.36
N ILE A 43 -1.00 5.59 -8.39
CA ILE A 43 -1.19 6.11 -7.03
C ILE A 43 0.16 6.35 -6.35
N CYS A 44 1.08 5.40 -6.42
CA CYS A 44 2.42 5.54 -5.86
C CYS A 44 3.18 6.72 -6.47
N ASP A 45 3.09 6.92 -7.78
CA ASP A 45 3.74 8.05 -8.47
C ASP A 45 3.09 9.38 -8.10
N ALA A 46 1.77 9.41 -7.90
CA ALA A 46 1.09 10.58 -7.37
C ALA A 46 1.64 10.98 -6.00
N PHE A 47 1.76 10.03 -5.07
CA PHE A 47 2.31 10.30 -3.74
C PHE A 47 3.81 10.61 -3.77
N ARG A 48 4.60 9.92 -4.59
CA ARG A 48 6.03 10.22 -4.79
C ARG A 48 6.23 11.67 -5.24
N SER A 49 5.38 12.19 -6.13
CA SER A 49 5.42 13.59 -6.57
C SER A 49 5.06 14.59 -5.46
N MET A 50 4.46 14.13 -4.36
CA MET A 50 4.19 14.91 -3.15
C MET A 50 5.23 14.71 -2.04
N GLY A 51 6.34 14.01 -2.34
CA GLY A 51 7.45 13.78 -1.41
C GLY A 51 7.32 12.56 -0.53
N PHE A 52 6.41 11.62 -0.83
CA PHE A 52 6.29 10.37 -0.10
C PHE A 52 7.26 9.32 -0.63
N GLN A 53 7.83 8.53 0.25
CA GLN A 53 8.62 7.34 -0.06
C GLN A 53 7.72 6.11 -0.12
N ILE A 54 8.04 5.17 -1.01
CA ILE A 54 7.29 3.92 -1.12
C ILE A 54 7.98 2.87 -0.29
N HIS A 55 7.24 2.23 0.61
CA HIS A 55 7.69 1.13 1.45
C HIS A 55 6.84 -0.10 1.21
N GLU A 56 7.47 -1.27 1.22
CA GLU A 56 6.77 -2.55 1.21
C GLU A 56 6.68 -3.12 2.63
N GLY A 57 5.68 -3.94 2.88
CA GLY A 57 5.46 -4.56 4.18
C GLY A 57 5.19 -6.05 4.09
N ASN A 58 5.32 -6.73 5.22
CA ASN A 58 5.08 -8.16 5.33
C ASN A 58 3.58 -8.48 5.15
N GLU A 59 3.26 -9.52 4.40
CA GLU A 59 1.89 -10.02 4.26
C GLU A 59 1.47 -10.88 5.48
N ILE A 60 2.44 -11.60 6.06
CA ILE A 60 2.26 -12.31 7.32
C ILE A 60 2.66 -11.39 8.46
N GLU A 61 1.75 -11.15 9.36
CA GLU A 61 1.93 -10.25 10.50
C GLU A 61 1.62 -10.95 11.81
N THR A 62 2.07 -10.34 12.92
CA THR A 62 1.64 -10.74 14.25
C THR A 62 0.40 -9.97 14.66
N GLU A 63 -0.40 -10.57 15.51
CA GLU A 63 -1.56 -9.94 16.15
C GLU A 63 -1.22 -8.57 16.74
N LYS A 64 -0.07 -8.47 17.40
CA LYS A 64 0.45 -7.23 17.99
C LYS A 64 0.50 -6.08 16.99
N TYR A 65 1.09 -6.28 15.81
CA TYR A 65 1.22 -5.22 14.82
C TYR A 65 -0.07 -4.96 14.05
N ASN A 66 -0.88 -6.02 13.84
CA ASN A 66 -2.10 -5.88 13.06
C ASN A 66 -3.24 -5.23 13.86
N PHE A 67 -3.20 -5.33 15.20
CA PHE A 67 -4.28 -4.87 16.07
C PHE A 67 -3.82 -4.06 17.28
N ASP A 68 -2.97 -4.61 18.15
CA ASP A 68 -2.67 -3.99 19.45
C ASP A 68 -2.05 -2.60 19.32
N LEU A 69 -1.02 -2.48 18.49
CA LEU A 69 -0.31 -1.22 18.25
C LEU A 69 -1.14 -0.18 17.48
N LEU A 70 -2.28 -0.60 16.93
CA LEU A 70 -3.23 0.27 16.23
C LEU A 70 -4.45 0.63 17.09
N ASN A 71 -4.37 0.40 18.40
CA ASN A 71 -5.46 0.69 19.34
C ASN A 71 -6.78 -0.03 18.99
N ILE A 72 -6.70 -1.21 18.35
CA ILE A 72 -7.85 -2.07 18.09
C ILE A 72 -8.02 -3.00 19.30
N PRO A 73 -9.09 -2.88 20.08
CA PRO A 73 -9.28 -3.65 21.31
C PRO A 73 -9.53 -5.14 21.05
N ASP A 74 -9.34 -5.98 22.08
CA ASP A 74 -9.43 -7.44 21.96
C ASP A 74 -10.84 -7.93 21.60
N ASP A 75 -11.86 -7.19 21.98
CA ASP A 75 -13.27 -7.47 21.73
C ASP A 75 -13.77 -6.88 20.39
N HIS A 76 -12.87 -6.32 19.57
CA HIS A 76 -13.26 -5.74 18.30
C HIS A 76 -13.61 -6.83 17.29
N PRO A 77 -14.76 -6.71 16.56
CA PRO A 77 -15.21 -7.74 15.61
C PRO A 77 -14.18 -8.12 14.55
N ALA A 78 -13.35 -7.18 14.10
CA ALA A 78 -12.29 -7.43 13.11
C ALA A 78 -11.24 -8.46 13.56
N ARG A 79 -11.16 -8.78 14.87
CA ARG A 79 -10.29 -9.85 15.39
C ARG A 79 -10.95 -11.23 15.34
N ASP A 80 -12.23 -11.32 15.02
CA ASP A 80 -12.94 -12.58 14.96
C ASP A 80 -12.33 -13.49 13.87
N GLN A 81 -12.41 -14.81 14.12
CA GLN A 81 -11.97 -15.82 13.17
C GLN A 81 -12.72 -15.80 11.84
N TRP A 82 -13.90 -15.14 11.83
CA TRP A 82 -14.71 -14.96 10.62
C TRP A 82 -14.22 -13.82 9.72
N ASP A 83 -13.41 -12.88 10.26
CA ASP A 83 -12.94 -11.73 9.50
C ASP A 83 -11.42 -11.79 9.25
N THR A 84 -10.67 -12.53 10.05
CA THR A 84 -9.20 -12.63 9.99
C THR A 84 -8.75 -14.05 9.67
N ILE A 85 -7.81 -14.19 8.73
CA ILE A 85 -7.20 -15.46 8.38
C ILE A 85 -6.00 -15.70 9.31
N TRP A 86 -6.20 -16.49 10.35
CA TRP A 86 -5.18 -16.87 11.31
C TRP A 86 -4.32 -18.04 10.79
N LEU A 87 -3.02 -17.98 11.07
CA LEU A 87 -2.06 -19.02 10.66
C LEU A 87 -1.71 -19.93 11.84
N ASN A 88 -1.90 -21.21 11.67
CA ASN A 88 -1.49 -22.21 12.67
C ASN A 88 0.02 -22.52 12.54
N LEU A 89 0.85 -21.69 13.16
CA LEU A 89 2.30 -21.88 13.20
C LEU A 89 2.69 -22.46 14.56
N THR A 90 2.98 -23.75 14.60
CA THR A 90 3.06 -24.61 15.79
C THR A 90 4.22 -24.35 16.77
N ASN A 91 5.08 -23.34 16.58
CA ASN A 91 6.28 -23.16 17.40
C ASN A 91 6.52 -21.72 17.92
N ASN A 92 5.53 -20.85 17.93
CA ASN A 92 5.73 -19.45 18.28
C ASN A 92 4.81 -19.00 19.41
N GLU A 93 5.35 -18.21 20.32
CA GLU A 93 4.61 -17.51 21.37
C GLU A 93 3.68 -16.40 20.82
N ASN A 94 3.77 -16.11 19.52
CA ASN A 94 2.99 -15.09 18.87
C ASN A 94 1.92 -15.69 17.96
N ASN A 95 0.73 -15.11 17.98
CA ASN A 95 -0.31 -15.38 16.99
C ASN A 95 0.05 -14.70 15.67
N TYR A 96 0.06 -15.47 14.58
CA TYR A 96 0.31 -14.96 13.24
C TYR A 96 -0.97 -14.98 12.41
N LEU A 97 -1.08 -14.03 11.50
CA LEU A 97 -2.21 -13.89 10.60
C LEU A 97 -1.77 -13.35 9.23
N LEU A 98 -2.63 -13.47 8.23
CA LEU A 98 -2.50 -12.68 7.00
C LEU A 98 -3.06 -11.28 7.29
N ARG A 99 -2.27 -10.23 7.03
CA ARG A 99 -2.65 -8.85 7.39
C ARG A 99 -4.00 -8.46 6.78
N THR A 100 -4.86 -7.89 7.57
CA THR A 100 -6.19 -7.42 7.17
C THR A 100 -6.20 -6.01 6.57
N HIS A 101 -5.10 -5.30 6.72
CA HIS A 101 -4.80 -3.96 6.19
C HIS A 101 -3.28 -3.73 6.15
N THR A 102 -2.83 -2.66 5.52
CA THR A 102 -1.41 -2.32 5.43
C THR A 102 -0.90 -1.49 6.62
N SER A 103 -1.77 -1.12 7.56
CA SER A 103 -1.48 -0.27 8.74
C SER A 103 -0.43 -0.84 9.72
N PRO A 104 -0.14 -2.14 9.83
CA PRO A 104 0.99 -2.64 10.61
C PRO A 104 2.31 -1.93 10.29
N MET A 105 2.46 -1.49 9.05
CA MET A 105 3.65 -0.77 8.63
C MET A 105 3.76 0.62 9.25
N GLN A 106 2.68 1.25 9.69
CA GLN A 106 2.76 2.51 10.44
C GLN A 106 3.60 2.32 11.71
N ALA A 107 3.24 1.33 12.54
CA ALA A 107 3.97 1.02 13.76
C ALA A 107 5.43 0.66 13.46
N ARG A 108 5.68 -0.22 12.49
CA ARG A 108 7.04 -0.64 12.10
C ARG A 108 7.90 0.51 11.59
N ILE A 109 7.33 1.45 10.88
CA ILE A 109 8.02 2.64 10.38
C ILE A 109 8.31 3.60 11.51
N MET A 110 7.32 3.85 12.37
CA MET A 110 7.47 4.72 13.55
C MET A 110 8.47 4.18 14.56
N GLU A 111 8.62 2.85 14.69
CA GLU A 111 9.63 2.25 15.58
C GLU A 111 11.06 2.42 15.07
N LYS A 112 11.25 2.57 13.77
CA LYS A 112 12.59 2.56 13.13
C LYS A 112 13.07 3.92 12.68
N ASN A 113 12.17 4.88 12.52
CA ASN A 113 12.49 6.17 11.92
C ASN A 113 12.08 7.33 12.82
N ASN A 114 12.86 8.41 12.75
CA ASN A 114 12.51 9.68 13.36
C ASN A 114 11.81 10.59 12.35
N PRO A 115 10.91 11.49 12.79
CA PRO A 115 10.32 12.49 11.93
C PRO A 115 11.40 13.41 11.29
N PRO A 116 11.17 13.93 10.07
CA PRO A 116 9.94 13.82 9.31
C PRO A 116 9.77 12.47 8.60
N ILE A 117 8.57 11.91 8.64
CA ILE A 117 8.19 10.66 7.97
C ILE A 117 7.09 10.99 6.95
N ARG A 118 7.28 10.59 5.70
CA ARG A 118 6.26 10.63 4.64
C ARG A 118 6.39 9.37 3.81
N VAL A 119 5.48 8.43 4.03
CA VAL A 119 5.56 7.10 3.42
C VAL A 119 4.20 6.65 2.89
N VAL A 120 4.26 5.82 1.84
CA VAL A 120 3.11 5.11 1.29
C VAL A 120 3.44 3.63 1.22
N VAL A 121 2.52 2.80 1.64
CA VAL A 121 2.67 1.34 1.73
C VAL A 121 1.60 0.68 0.87
N PRO A 122 1.89 0.36 -0.39
CA PRO A 122 1.04 -0.51 -1.19
C PRO A 122 1.22 -1.96 -0.77
N GLY A 123 0.13 -2.75 -0.83
CA GLY A 123 0.25 -4.16 -0.58
C GLY A 123 -1.06 -4.92 -0.61
N LYS A 124 -0.97 -6.23 -0.62
CA LYS A 124 -2.11 -7.14 -0.52
C LYS A 124 -2.59 -7.22 0.92
N CYS A 125 -3.88 -7.34 1.07
CA CYS A 125 -4.58 -7.54 2.33
C CYS A 125 -5.54 -8.71 2.18
N TYR A 126 -5.88 -9.34 3.30
CA TYR A 126 -6.61 -10.60 3.32
C TYR A 126 -7.71 -10.55 4.38
N ARG A 127 -8.93 -10.92 3.99
CA ARG A 127 -10.06 -11.03 4.91
C ARG A 127 -10.83 -12.30 4.62
N TYR A 128 -11.36 -12.90 5.66
CA TYR A 128 -12.18 -14.09 5.52
C TYR A 128 -13.61 -13.68 5.14
N GLU A 129 -13.78 -13.29 3.89
CA GLU A 129 -15.06 -12.84 3.33
C GLU A 129 -15.51 -13.77 2.21
N ALA A 130 -16.81 -13.92 2.04
CA ALA A 130 -17.36 -14.61 0.88
C ALA A 130 -17.16 -13.74 -0.37
N THR A 131 -16.61 -14.35 -1.42
CA THR A 131 -16.42 -13.66 -2.70
C THR A 131 -17.77 -13.34 -3.34
N ASP A 132 -18.01 -12.07 -3.65
CA ASP A 132 -19.16 -11.58 -4.38
C ASP A 132 -18.77 -10.53 -5.43
N ALA A 133 -19.71 -9.74 -5.94
CA ALA A 133 -19.41 -8.70 -6.94
C ALA A 133 -18.56 -7.53 -6.39
N THR A 134 -18.47 -7.35 -5.10
CA THR A 134 -17.84 -6.21 -4.42
C THR A 134 -16.81 -6.61 -3.37
N HIS A 135 -16.76 -7.88 -2.99
CA HIS A 135 -15.87 -8.41 -1.96
C HIS A 135 -15.03 -9.55 -2.50
N GLU A 136 -13.75 -9.53 -2.15
CA GLU A 136 -12.78 -10.59 -2.44
C GLU A 136 -11.96 -10.85 -1.19
N TRP A 137 -11.56 -12.10 -0.95
CA TRP A 137 -10.73 -12.48 0.20
C TRP A 137 -9.30 -11.94 0.13
N GLU A 138 -8.83 -11.61 -1.07
CA GLU A 138 -7.55 -10.94 -1.34
C GLU A 138 -7.83 -9.63 -2.09
N PHE A 139 -7.38 -8.52 -1.56
CA PHE A 139 -7.49 -7.22 -2.22
C PHE A 139 -6.22 -6.39 -2.00
N HIS A 140 -6.10 -5.28 -2.70
CA HIS A 140 -4.96 -4.37 -2.55
C HIS A 140 -5.38 -3.12 -1.79
N GLN A 141 -4.53 -2.70 -0.87
CA GLN A 141 -4.67 -1.45 -0.15
C GLN A 141 -3.40 -0.63 -0.30
N ILE A 142 -3.55 0.69 -0.32
CA ILE A 142 -2.45 1.64 -0.31
C ILE A 142 -2.67 2.56 0.87
N GLU A 143 -1.76 2.54 1.82
CA GLU A 143 -1.84 3.35 3.02
C GLU A 143 -0.76 4.42 3.04
N GLY A 144 -1.10 5.64 3.48
CA GLY A 144 -0.18 6.74 3.63
C GLY A 144 0.00 7.12 5.09
N LEU A 145 1.23 7.43 5.50
CA LEU A 145 1.57 7.99 6.80
C LEU A 145 2.44 9.22 6.62
N ALA A 146 2.07 10.32 7.25
CA ALA A 146 2.88 11.51 7.35
C ALA A 146 3.03 11.94 8.82
N ILE A 147 4.26 12.13 9.28
CA ILE A 147 4.59 12.63 10.62
C ILE A 147 5.64 13.73 10.45
N ASP A 148 5.28 14.93 10.87
CA ASP A 148 6.15 16.09 10.82
C ASP A 148 5.67 17.15 11.79
N LYS A 149 6.44 18.21 11.97
CA LYS A 149 6.01 19.40 12.74
C LYS A 149 4.88 20.11 12.02
N ASN A 150 3.89 20.56 12.78
CA ASN A 150 2.76 21.38 12.28
C ASN A 150 1.82 20.65 11.26
N ILE A 151 1.81 19.34 11.21
CA ILE A 151 0.81 18.61 10.40
C ILE A 151 -0.58 18.85 10.98
N SER A 152 -1.47 19.33 10.13
CA SER A 152 -2.86 19.60 10.46
C SER A 152 -3.82 18.71 9.69
N PHE A 153 -5.05 18.62 10.18
CA PHE A 153 -6.13 17.92 9.46
C PHE A 153 -6.40 18.55 8.08
N SER A 154 -6.15 19.85 7.93
CA SER A 154 -6.27 20.54 6.63
C SER A 154 -5.22 20.06 5.63
N GLU A 155 -3.99 19.76 6.07
CA GLU A 155 -2.96 19.20 5.20
C GLU A 155 -3.27 17.77 4.78
N LEU A 156 -3.81 16.94 5.70
CA LEU A 156 -4.33 15.63 5.36
C LEU A 156 -5.36 15.73 4.22
N LYS A 157 -6.39 16.57 4.40
CA LYS A 157 -7.41 16.80 3.37
C LYS A 157 -6.81 17.30 2.07
N GLY A 158 -5.88 18.25 2.13
CA GLY A 158 -5.19 18.81 0.97
C GLY A 158 -4.42 17.73 0.18
N THR A 159 -3.69 16.85 0.88
CA THR A 159 -2.95 15.73 0.28
C THR A 159 -3.90 14.75 -0.42
N LEU A 160 -5.00 14.38 0.24
CA LEU A 160 -6.00 13.47 -0.32
C LEU A 160 -6.74 14.10 -1.52
N TYR A 161 -7.05 15.40 -1.46
CA TYR A 161 -7.60 16.13 -2.60
C TYR A 161 -6.67 16.12 -3.80
N GLN A 162 -5.38 16.38 -3.56
CA GLN A 162 -4.38 16.37 -4.61
C GLN A 162 -4.20 14.99 -5.22
N MET A 163 -4.21 13.93 -4.40
CA MET A 163 -4.20 12.55 -4.86
C MET A 163 -5.40 12.26 -5.75
N ALA A 164 -6.62 12.57 -5.29
CA ALA A 164 -7.84 12.32 -6.06
C ALA A 164 -7.82 13.02 -7.42
N ARG A 165 -7.38 14.28 -7.48
CA ARG A 165 -7.27 15.01 -8.74
C ARG A 165 -6.24 14.45 -9.71
N LYS A 166 -5.15 13.90 -9.20
CA LYS A 166 -4.13 13.25 -10.03
C LYS A 166 -4.62 11.94 -10.64
N ILE A 167 -5.41 11.18 -9.90
CA ILE A 167 -5.91 9.85 -10.32
C ILE A 167 -7.18 9.97 -11.18
N PHE A 168 -8.13 10.81 -10.74
CA PHE A 168 -9.47 10.89 -11.34
C PHE A 168 -9.71 12.15 -12.19
N GLY A 169 -8.71 13.03 -12.28
CA GLY A 169 -8.78 14.27 -13.05
C GLY A 169 -9.04 15.53 -12.20
N SER A 170 -8.68 16.70 -12.76
CA SER A 170 -8.69 17.98 -12.05
C SER A 170 -10.05 18.41 -11.50
N ASP A 171 -11.12 17.99 -12.16
CA ASP A 171 -12.50 18.40 -11.86
C ASP A 171 -13.24 17.40 -10.95
N GLN A 172 -12.52 16.37 -10.45
CA GLN A 172 -13.11 15.36 -9.60
C GLN A 172 -13.70 15.97 -8.34
N GLN A 173 -14.99 15.74 -8.13
CA GLN A 173 -15.66 16.13 -6.91
C GLN A 173 -15.36 15.14 -5.79
N VAL A 174 -15.00 15.68 -4.64
CA VAL A 174 -14.60 14.92 -3.44
C VAL A 174 -15.45 15.38 -2.27
N ARG A 175 -15.88 14.43 -1.44
CA ARG A 175 -16.62 14.67 -0.21
C ARG A 175 -15.93 13.96 0.94
N PHE A 176 -15.82 14.64 2.08
CA PHE A 176 -15.39 14.04 3.35
C PHE A 176 -16.57 13.97 4.31
N ARG A 177 -16.74 12.85 5.00
CA ARG A 177 -17.69 12.67 6.09
C ARG A 177 -16.96 12.22 7.33
N CYS A 178 -17.41 12.62 8.51
CA CYS A 178 -16.85 12.10 9.76
C CYS A 178 -17.15 10.61 9.86
N ASP A 179 -16.13 9.86 10.24
CA ASP A 179 -16.22 8.43 10.51
C ASP A 179 -15.29 8.06 11.67
N PHE A 180 -15.51 6.88 12.25
CA PHE A 180 -14.76 6.40 13.41
C PHE A 180 -13.88 5.22 13.04
N PHE A 181 -12.57 5.38 13.31
CA PHE A 181 -11.59 4.29 13.24
C PHE A 181 -10.76 4.29 14.52
N PRO A 182 -10.50 3.12 15.16
CA PRO A 182 -9.83 3.04 16.46
C PRO A 182 -8.42 3.69 16.51
N PHE A 183 -7.75 3.72 15.38
CA PHE A 183 -6.35 4.18 15.24
C PHE A 183 -6.19 5.63 14.78
N VAL A 184 -7.29 6.38 14.57
CA VAL A 184 -7.27 7.80 14.20
C VAL A 184 -8.31 8.62 14.95
N GLU A 185 -8.02 9.91 15.20
CA GLU A 185 -8.93 10.88 15.83
C GLU A 185 -8.48 12.32 15.48
N PRO A 186 -9.29 13.12 14.78
CA PRO A 186 -10.56 12.76 14.14
C PRO A 186 -10.37 11.86 12.92
N GLY A 187 -11.39 11.03 12.64
CA GLY A 187 -11.48 10.18 11.46
C GLY A 187 -12.50 10.69 10.44
N VAL A 188 -12.24 10.40 9.17
CA VAL A 188 -13.13 10.72 8.05
C VAL A 188 -13.10 9.63 6.99
N ASP A 189 -14.21 9.40 6.31
CA ASP A 189 -14.25 8.77 5.00
C ASP A 189 -14.10 9.82 3.88
N MET A 190 -13.50 9.42 2.78
CA MET A 190 -13.43 10.21 1.57
C MET A 190 -14.13 9.48 0.43
N SER A 191 -15.09 10.17 -0.18
CA SER A 191 -15.85 9.68 -1.34
C SER A 191 -15.62 10.58 -2.55
N ILE A 192 -15.69 9.99 -3.75
CA ILE A 192 -15.68 10.69 -5.03
C ILE A 192 -17.05 10.59 -5.70
N LEU A 193 -17.42 11.58 -6.50
CA LEU A 193 -18.61 11.52 -7.33
C LEU A 193 -18.26 10.83 -8.65
N TRP A 194 -18.79 9.64 -8.88
CA TRP A 194 -18.59 8.85 -10.10
C TRP A 194 -19.92 8.46 -10.71
N GLU A 195 -20.15 8.82 -11.96
CA GLU A 195 -21.40 8.55 -12.67
C GLU A 195 -22.68 8.90 -11.88
N GLY A 196 -22.65 10.05 -11.20
CA GLY A 196 -23.78 10.55 -10.41
C GLY A 196 -23.95 9.86 -9.04
N ARG A 197 -23.03 9.00 -8.60
CA ARG A 197 -23.04 8.32 -7.31
C ARG A 197 -21.80 8.65 -6.49
N TRP A 198 -21.97 8.77 -5.19
CA TRP A 198 -20.83 8.90 -4.28
C TRP A 198 -20.27 7.51 -3.97
N ILE A 199 -19.01 7.30 -4.32
CA ILE A 199 -18.26 6.06 -4.05
C ILE A 199 -17.22 6.39 -3.00
N GLU A 200 -17.26 5.69 -1.87
CA GLU A 200 -16.20 5.74 -0.85
C GLU A 200 -14.95 5.06 -1.39
N ILE A 201 -13.81 5.73 -1.22
CA ILE A 201 -12.52 5.23 -1.72
C ILE A 201 -11.48 5.02 -0.64
N LEU A 202 -11.61 5.69 0.51
CA LEU A 202 -10.68 5.53 1.63
C LEU A 202 -11.21 6.10 2.94
N GLY A 203 -10.69 5.56 4.05
CA GLY A 203 -10.73 6.18 5.37
C GLY A 203 -9.41 6.91 5.65
N ALA A 204 -9.47 8.00 6.43
CA ALA A 204 -8.31 8.78 6.83
C ALA A 204 -8.53 9.46 8.17
N GLY A 205 -7.43 9.94 8.79
CA GLY A 205 -7.50 10.69 10.05
C GLY A 205 -6.14 11.05 10.61
N MET A 206 -6.16 11.80 11.70
CA MET A 206 -4.95 12.06 12.48
C MET A 206 -4.66 10.83 13.34
N VAL A 207 -3.41 10.37 13.33
CA VAL A 207 -3.03 9.16 14.08
C VAL A 207 -3.38 9.32 15.55
N HIS A 208 -4.07 8.33 16.11
CA HIS A 208 -4.51 8.36 17.49
C HIS A 208 -3.30 8.38 18.45
N PRO A 209 -3.28 9.22 19.50
CA PRO A 209 -2.14 9.35 20.43
C PRO A 209 -1.68 8.03 21.05
N LYS A 210 -2.60 7.09 21.30
CA LYS A 210 -2.24 5.76 21.81
C LYS A 210 -1.42 4.98 20.80
N ALA A 211 -1.77 5.00 19.50
CA ALA A 211 -1.01 4.31 18.47
C ALA A 211 0.42 4.86 18.35
N VAL A 212 0.59 6.19 18.51
CA VAL A 212 1.92 6.81 18.57
C VAL A 212 2.69 6.41 19.83
N SER A 213 2.01 6.34 20.99
CA SER A 213 2.65 6.03 22.28
C SER A 213 3.20 4.62 22.40
N TYR A 214 2.77 3.69 21.55
CA TYR A 214 3.33 2.34 21.45
C TYR A 214 4.69 2.29 20.73
N THR A 215 5.13 3.40 20.15
CA THR A 215 6.43 3.54 19.49
C THR A 215 7.36 4.42 20.34
N HIS A 216 8.59 4.67 19.88
CA HIS A 216 9.50 5.60 20.55
C HIS A 216 9.12 7.08 20.35
N LEU A 217 8.19 7.37 19.44
CA LEU A 217 7.70 8.73 19.19
C LEU A 217 6.75 9.17 20.31
N ARG A 218 6.76 10.47 20.61
CA ARG A 218 5.84 11.07 21.58
C ARG A 218 4.62 11.65 20.85
N ALA A 219 3.46 11.55 21.48
CA ALA A 219 2.19 12.01 20.89
C ALA A 219 2.20 13.51 20.50
N HIS A 220 2.99 14.34 21.18
CA HIS A 220 3.12 15.78 20.84
C HIS A 220 4.04 16.04 19.63
N GLU A 221 4.76 15.04 19.14
CA GLU A 221 5.52 15.17 17.90
C GLU A 221 4.60 15.09 16.69
N THR A 222 3.37 14.59 16.86
CA THR A 222 2.37 14.42 15.83
C THR A 222 1.18 15.39 15.96
N ARG A 223 1.01 16.02 17.13
CA ARG A 223 -0.01 17.05 17.38
C ARG A 223 0.67 18.34 17.84
N HIS A 224 0.26 19.45 17.26
CA HIS A 224 0.37 20.76 17.92
C HIS A 224 -0.89 21.00 18.74
N ASP A 225 -0.66 21.32 20.02
CA ASP A 225 -1.69 21.92 20.88
C ASP A 225 -2.04 23.33 20.36
#